data_c1fd5d6fdd5d3ba1a2970a0157d83500
#
_entry.id   c1fd5d6fdd5d3ba1a2970a0157d83500
#
_cell.length_a   1.000
_cell.length_b   1.000
_cell.length_c   1.000
_cell.angle_alpha   90.00
_cell.angle_beta   90.00
_cell.angle_gamma   90.00
#
_symmetry.space_group_name_H-M   'P 1'
#
loop_
_entity.id
_entity.type
_entity.pdbx_description
1 polymer ?
#
loop_
_entity_poly.entity_id
_entity_poly.type
_entity_poly.pdbx_seq_one_letter_code
_entity_poly.pdbx_strand_id
1 'polypeptide(L)'
;YTSHNTMILFCDILDAVKKDPYERDPRGIAKKAEAYLKKTGIGDKAYFGPEPEFFVFDDVKIKNDMNETGFSIDSSEGPYNSGKSYDNGNMGHRPGVKGGYFPVPPVDSAQDMRGEYLKGLRDVGITVEKHHHEVAPSQHELGMLFGTLVDQADNVQLYKYVVQMVSHSFGKTATFMPKPVKGDNGSGMHTHQSIWKGKTPVFSGNKYAGLSQTALYYIGGILKHAKAINAFSNATTNSYKRLIPGFEAPVLLA
;
A
#
# COMPACT_ATOMS: atom_id res chain seq x y z
N TYR A 1 19.23 1.39 -8.75
CA TYR A 1 19.18 2.56 -7.87
C TYR A 1 20.38 2.64 -6.89
N THR A 2 21.29 1.72 -6.95
CA THR A 2 22.56 1.76 -6.21
C THR A 2 23.70 2.02 -7.16
N SER A 3 24.78 2.69 -6.70
CA SER A 3 25.95 3.00 -7.51
C SER A 3 26.81 1.77 -7.84
N HIS A 4 26.58 0.68 -7.15
CA HIS A 4 27.25 -0.61 -7.37
C HIS A 4 26.24 -1.70 -7.66
N ASN A 5 26.67 -2.76 -8.35
CA ASN A 5 25.82 -3.94 -8.58
C ASN A 5 25.42 -4.55 -7.24
N THR A 6 24.14 -4.52 -6.95
CA THR A 6 23.57 -5.01 -5.69
C THR A 6 22.47 -6.01 -5.99
N MET A 7 22.52 -7.18 -5.38
CA MET A 7 21.45 -8.17 -5.46
C MET A 7 20.68 -8.18 -4.13
N ILE A 8 19.36 -8.03 -4.23
CA ILE A 8 18.45 -8.10 -3.08
C ILE A 8 17.68 -9.42 -3.17
N LEU A 9 17.66 -10.18 -2.08
CA LEU A 9 16.96 -11.47 -2.01
C LEU A 9 15.96 -11.46 -0.86
N PHE A 10 14.75 -11.92 -1.11
CA PHE A 10 13.79 -12.29 -0.06
C PHE A 10 14.05 -13.73 0.34
N CYS A 11 14.28 -13.96 1.63
CA CYS A 11 14.67 -15.26 2.15
C CYS A 11 13.71 -15.71 3.25
N ASP A 12 13.54 -17.03 3.38
CA ASP A 12 12.93 -17.62 4.56
C ASP A 12 13.94 -17.64 5.71
N ILE A 13 13.45 -17.51 6.94
CA ILE A 13 14.27 -17.58 8.14
C ILE A 13 14.21 -19.00 8.68
N LEU A 14 15.39 -19.56 8.94
CA LEU A 14 15.54 -20.87 9.57
C LEU A 14 16.15 -20.73 10.96
N ASP A 15 15.82 -21.65 11.87
CA ASP A 15 16.52 -21.79 13.14
C ASP A 15 18.01 -22.09 12.90
N ALA A 16 18.89 -21.39 13.59
CA ALA A 16 20.33 -21.47 13.34
C ALA A 16 20.92 -22.85 13.65
N VAL A 17 20.33 -23.59 14.59
CA VAL A 17 20.83 -24.89 15.08
C VAL A 17 20.12 -26.04 14.37
N LYS A 18 18.79 -26.05 14.44
CA LYS A 18 17.97 -27.16 13.92
C LYS A 18 17.74 -27.10 12.43
N LYS A 19 17.91 -25.90 11.81
CA LYS A 19 17.60 -25.63 10.41
C LYS A 19 16.11 -25.79 10.05
N ASP A 20 15.24 -25.87 11.05
CA ASP A 20 13.80 -25.87 10.87
C ASP A 20 13.29 -24.45 10.54
N PRO A 21 12.14 -24.29 9.85
CA PRO A 21 11.54 -22.98 9.63
C PRO A 21 11.29 -22.25 10.95
N TYR A 22 11.75 -20.99 11.03
CA TYR A 22 11.54 -20.16 12.21
C TYR A 22 10.07 -19.79 12.37
N GLU A 23 9.49 -20.11 13.51
CA GLU A 23 8.02 -20.01 13.72
C GLU A 23 7.47 -18.57 13.62
N ARG A 24 8.31 -17.57 13.89
CA ARG A 24 7.94 -16.15 13.86
C ARG A 24 8.31 -15.45 12.55
N ASP A 25 8.74 -16.20 11.53
CA ASP A 25 8.99 -15.65 10.20
C ASP A 25 7.67 -15.28 9.52
N PRO A 26 7.40 -13.99 9.23
CA PRO A 26 6.16 -13.56 8.58
C PRO A 26 5.94 -14.24 7.23
N ARG A 27 7.01 -14.44 6.45
CA ARG A 27 6.94 -15.12 5.15
C ARG A 27 6.60 -16.61 5.33
N GLY A 28 7.16 -17.24 6.34
CA GLY A 28 6.82 -18.60 6.75
C GLY A 28 5.37 -18.75 7.19
N ILE A 29 4.79 -17.74 7.86
CA ILE A 29 3.36 -17.71 8.23
C ILE A 29 2.47 -17.63 6.98
N ALA A 30 2.83 -16.81 5.97
CA ALA A 30 2.11 -16.74 4.70
C ALA A 30 2.12 -18.10 3.97
N LYS A 31 3.25 -18.78 3.92
CA LYS A 31 3.35 -20.15 3.37
C LYS A 31 2.48 -21.16 4.11
N LYS A 32 2.43 -21.08 5.44
CA LYS A 32 1.54 -21.91 6.27
C LYS A 32 0.07 -21.64 5.96
N ALA A 33 -0.31 -20.38 5.69
CA ALA A 33 -1.68 -20.02 5.32
C ALA A 33 -2.08 -20.62 3.97
N GLU A 34 -1.22 -20.57 2.95
CA GLU A 34 -1.46 -21.22 1.65
C GLU A 34 -1.61 -22.74 1.79
N ALA A 35 -0.74 -23.37 2.58
CA ALA A 35 -0.83 -24.81 2.87
C ALA A 35 -2.12 -25.16 3.63
N TYR A 36 -2.53 -24.32 4.57
CA TYR A 36 -3.75 -24.49 5.33
C TYR A 36 -5.00 -24.42 4.44
N LEU A 37 -5.08 -23.46 3.52
CA LEU A 37 -6.17 -23.37 2.56
C LEU A 37 -6.35 -24.70 1.80
N LYS A 38 -5.27 -25.24 1.26
CA LYS A 38 -5.29 -26.55 0.56
C LYS A 38 -5.78 -27.68 1.48
N LYS A 39 -5.31 -27.70 2.74
CA LYS A 39 -5.70 -28.72 3.74
C LYS A 39 -7.19 -28.67 4.07
N THR A 40 -7.83 -27.48 4.05
CA THR A 40 -9.25 -27.35 4.33
C THR A 40 -10.14 -27.93 3.23
N GLY A 41 -9.62 -28.10 2.01
CA GLY A 41 -10.38 -28.54 0.85
C GLY A 41 -11.34 -27.48 0.28
N ILE A 42 -11.39 -26.27 0.87
CA ILE A 42 -12.23 -25.16 0.41
C ILE A 42 -11.71 -24.62 -0.92
N GLY A 43 -10.40 -24.50 -1.05
CA GLY A 43 -9.72 -24.05 -2.25
C GLY A 43 -8.28 -24.54 -2.31
N ASP A 44 -7.63 -24.36 -3.45
CA ASP A 44 -6.23 -24.71 -3.65
C ASP A 44 -5.34 -23.47 -3.87
N LYS A 45 -5.94 -22.34 -4.24
CA LYS A 45 -5.27 -21.05 -4.42
C LYS A 45 -6.10 -19.91 -3.86
N ALA A 46 -5.42 -18.94 -3.26
CA ALA A 46 -5.97 -17.63 -2.96
C ALA A 46 -5.14 -16.58 -3.71
N TYR A 47 -5.84 -15.63 -4.33
CA TYR A 47 -5.23 -14.49 -4.99
C TYR A 47 -5.50 -13.22 -4.22
N PHE A 48 -4.51 -12.35 -4.22
CA PHE A 48 -4.53 -11.05 -3.54
C PHE A 48 -4.11 -9.97 -4.53
N GLY A 49 -4.88 -8.87 -4.56
CA GLY A 49 -4.57 -7.67 -5.32
C GLY A 49 -4.45 -6.49 -4.35
N PRO A 50 -3.26 -6.19 -3.84
CA PRO A 50 -3.05 -5.04 -2.98
C PRO A 50 -2.97 -3.75 -3.78
N GLU A 51 -3.54 -2.67 -3.23
CA GLU A 51 -3.56 -1.30 -3.77
C GLU A 51 -2.89 -0.35 -2.76
N PRO A 52 -1.56 -0.41 -2.61
CA PRO A 52 -0.87 0.42 -1.62
C PRO A 52 -0.79 1.87 -2.09
N GLU A 53 -1.42 2.75 -1.34
CA GLU A 53 -1.33 4.20 -1.49
C GLU A 53 -0.12 4.76 -0.74
N PHE A 54 0.39 5.89 -1.20
CA PHE A 54 1.53 6.56 -0.58
C PHE A 54 1.52 8.06 -0.87
N PHE A 55 2.26 8.81 -0.04
CA PHE A 55 2.49 10.23 -0.25
C PHE A 55 3.94 10.48 -0.68
N VAL A 56 4.13 11.53 -1.50
CA VAL A 56 5.45 12.01 -1.91
C VAL A 56 5.57 13.50 -1.60
N PHE A 57 6.53 13.86 -0.76
CA PHE A 57 6.76 15.23 -0.33
C PHE A 57 8.05 15.79 -0.93
N ASP A 58 8.06 17.10 -1.19
CA ASP A 58 9.24 17.83 -1.66
C ASP A 58 10.27 17.99 -0.54
N ASP A 59 9.81 18.15 0.72
CA ASP A 59 10.70 18.27 1.87
C ASP A 59 10.04 17.64 3.10
N VAL A 60 10.85 16.94 3.90
CA VAL A 60 10.44 16.37 5.20
C VAL A 60 11.52 16.71 6.22
N LYS A 61 11.14 17.44 7.28
CA LYS A 61 12.01 17.71 8.42
C LYS A 61 11.52 16.95 9.62
N ILE A 62 12.42 16.23 10.27
CA ILE A 62 12.09 15.43 11.46
C ILE A 62 12.82 16.02 12.67
N LYS A 63 12.08 16.22 13.75
CA LYS A 63 12.62 16.50 15.09
C LYS A 63 12.37 15.28 15.96
N ASN A 64 13.43 14.78 16.58
CA ASN A 64 13.34 13.64 17.49
C ASN A 64 14.33 13.86 18.64
N ASP A 65 14.13 14.97 19.35
CA ASP A 65 14.93 15.40 20.49
C ASP A 65 14.24 15.07 21.81
N MET A 66 14.96 15.14 22.90
CA MET A 66 14.43 14.81 24.24
C MET A 66 13.27 15.74 24.66
N ASN A 67 13.24 16.96 24.19
CA ASN A 67 12.27 17.99 24.55
C ASN A 67 11.21 18.25 23.47
N GLU A 68 11.43 17.74 22.25
CA GLU A 68 10.50 17.98 21.14
C GLU A 68 10.55 16.81 20.15
N THR A 69 9.38 16.30 19.77
CA THR A 69 9.22 15.32 18.71
C THR A 69 8.18 15.78 17.71
N GLY A 70 8.44 15.59 16.43
CA GLY A 70 7.49 15.97 15.38
C GLY A 70 8.12 15.91 13.99
N PHE A 71 7.32 16.27 13.00
CA PHE A 71 7.80 16.45 11.63
C PHE A 71 7.08 17.62 10.97
N SER A 72 7.73 18.25 10.01
CA SER A 72 7.11 19.17 9.06
C SER A 72 7.33 18.68 7.65
N ILE A 73 6.32 18.90 6.81
CA ILE A 73 6.31 18.49 5.41
C ILE A 73 6.06 19.68 4.51
N ASP A 74 6.57 19.61 3.30
CA ASP A 74 6.30 20.57 2.25
C ASP A 74 6.04 19.85 0.93
N SER A 75 5.12 20.40 0.13
CA SER A 75 4.82 19.90 -1.20
C SER A 75 4.29 21.01 -2.09
N SER A 76 4.75 21.01 -3.34
CA SER A 76 4.26 21.93 -4.37
C SER A 76 2.76 21.78 -4.65
N GLU A 77 2.18 20.65 -4.34
CA GLU A 77 0.74 20.39 -4.51
C GLU A 77 -0.09 20.76 -3.29
N GLY A 78 0.52 20.83 -2.12
CA GLY A 78 -0.19 20.93 -0.85
C GLY A 78 -0.57 22.35 -0.44
N PRO A 79 -1.73 22.53 0.23
CA PRO A 79 -2.07 23.80 0.86
C PRO A 79 -1.16 24.14 2.05
N TYR A 80 -0.38 23.17 2.51
CA TYR A 80 0.64 23.28 3.57
C TYR A 80 2.00 23.66 3.02
N ASN A 81 2.08 24.11 1.75
CA ASN A 81 3.31 24.57 1.15
C ASN A 81 3.86 25.80 1.89
N SER A 82 5.15 25.80 2.21
CA SER A 82 5.82 26.82 2.98
C SER A 82 6.10 28.13 2.24
N GLY A 83 5.48 28.35 1.08
CA GLY A 83 5.68 29.54 0.27
C GLY A 83 6.92 29.51 -0.60
N LYS A 84 7.46 28.32 -0.91
CA LYS A 84 8.50 28.16 -1.92
C LYS A 84 8.12 28.87 -3.20
N SER A 85 9.04 29.66 -3.75
CA SER A 85 8.92 30.19 -5.11
C SER A 85 9.10 29.05 -6.11
N TYR A 86 8.22 28.94 -7.07
CA TYR A 86 8.37 28.06 -8.23
C TYR A 86 8.92 28.88 -9.39
N ASP A 87 9.63 28.23 -10.30
CA ASP A 87 10.34 28.89 -11.40
C ASP A 87 9.47 29.87 -12.20
N ASN A 88 8.18 29.64 -12.26
CA ASN A 88 7.22 30.53 -12.93
C ASN A 88 6.29 31.31 -11.98
N GLY A 89 6.47 31.18 -10.66
CA GLY A 89 5.57 31.80 -9.67
C GLY A 89 4.10 31.37 -9.77
N ASN A 90 3.77 30.47 -10.70
CA ASN A 90 2.42 30.03 -10.97
C ASN A 90 2.08 28.78 -10.17
N MET A 91 1.16 28.93 -9.23
CA MET A 91 0.67 27.84 -8.38
C MET A 91 -0.80 27.46 -8.72
N GLY A 92 -1.33 27.92 -9.87
CA GLY A 92 -2.72 27.72 -10.26
C GLY A 92 -3.06 26.29 -10.69
N HIS A 93 -2.05 25.51 -11.09
CA HIS A 93 -2.24 24.12 -11.54
C HIS A 93 -1.92 23.14 -10.43
N ARG A 94 -2.78 23.07 -9.43
CA ARG A 94 -2.64 22.15 -8.30
C ARG A 94 -3.99 21.54 -7.93
N PRO A 95 -4.01 20.28 -7.42
CA PRO A 95 -5.24 19.73 -6.89
C PRO A 95 -5.69 20.53 -5.65
N GLY A 96 -7.00 20.75 -5.53
CA GLY A 96 -7.58 21.26 -4.29
C GLY A 96 -7.58 20.19 -3.20
N VAL A 97 -7.91 20.58 -1.96
CA VAL A 97 -8.14 19.63 -0.86
C VAL A 97 -9.23 18.64 -1.31
N LYS A 98 -8.95 17.35 -1.21
CA LYS A 98 -9.80 16.25 -1.73
C LYS A 98 -10.10 16.31 -3.23
N GLY A 99 -9.37 17.08 -4.00
CA GLY A 99 -9.59 17.28 -5.44
C GLY A 99 -8.58 16.56 -6.34
N GLY A 100 -7.75 15.67 -5.78
CA GLY A 100 -6.64 15.04 -6.51
C GLY A 100 -6.97 13.74 -7.24
N TYR A 101 -8.19 13.23 -7.16
CA TYR A 101 -8.53 11.92 -7.75
C TYR A 101 -8.61 11.96 -9.27
N PHE A 102 -7.68 11.29 -9.94
CA PHE A 102 -7.59 11.18 -11.40
C PHE A 102 -7.55 12.50 -12.18
N PRO A 103 -6.78 13.52 -11.77
CA PRO A 103 -6.57 14.69 -12.62
C PRO A 103 -5.67 14.32 -13.80
N VAL A 104 -5.64 15.21 -14.78
CA VAL A 104 -4.70 15.16 -15.90
C VAL A 104 -3.71 16.31 -15.80
N PRO A 105 -2.54 16.24 -16.45
CA PRO A 105 -1.65 17.39 -16.56
C PRO A 105 -2.37 18.61 -17.16
N PRO A 106 -2.09 19.86 -16.71
CA PRO A 106 -1.01 20.22 -15.80
C PRO A 106 -1.33 20.11 -14.31
N VAL A 107 -2.56 19.82 -13.90
CA VAL A 107 -2.95 19.66 -12.48
C VAL A 107 -2.24 18.46 -11.86
N ASP A 108 -2.13 17.38 -12.61
CA ASP A 108 -1.31 16.21 -12.27
C ASP A 108 0.18 16.49 -12.57
N SER A 109 0.89 17.05 -11.63
CA SER A 109 2.30 17.37 -11.75
C SER A 109 3.24 16.17 -11.61
N ALA A 110 2.74 15.02 -11.17
CA ALA A 110 3.55 13.85 -10.84
C ALA A 110 3.43 12.68 -11.83
N GLN A 111 2.78 12.88 -12.98
CA GLN A 111 2.56 11.83 -13.97
C GLN A 111 3.86 11.15 -14.41
N ASP A 112 4.88 11.94 -14.74
CA ASP A 112 6.17 11.41 -15.24
C ASP A 112 6.90 10.62 -14.13
N MET A 113 6.88 11.13 -12.90
CA MET A 113 7.45 10.42 -11.75
C MET A 113 6.74 9.08 -11.53
N ARG A 114 5.41 9.03 -11.64
CA ARG A 114 4.67 7.76 -11.53
C ARG A 114 4.99 6.81 -12.71
N GLY A 115 5.24 7.33 -13.89
CA GLY A 115 5.75 6.57 -15.03
C GLY A 115 7.09 5.89 -14.71
N GLU A 116 8.01 6.58 -14.04
CA GLU A 116 9.31 6.02 -13.61
C GLU A 116 9.13 4.96 -12.50
N TYR A 117 8.16 5.09 -11.61
CA TYR A 117 7.83 4.01 -10.67
C TYR A 117 7.38 2.74 -11.40
N LEU A 118 6.46 2.85 -12.37
CA LEU A 118 6.01 1.69 -13.14
C LEU A 118 7.15 1.02 -13.91
N LYS A 119 8.05 1.83 -14.47
CA LYS A 119 9.25 1.31 -15.14
C LYS A 119 10.13 0.55 -14.14
N GLY A 120 10.44 1.15 -12.99
CA GLY A 120 11.24 0.49 -11.96
C GLY A 120 10.61 -0.81 -11.44
N LEU A 121 9.30 -0.84 -11.26
CA LEU A 121 8.57 -2.06 -10.86
C LEU A 121 8.67 -3.15 -11.92
N ARG A 122 8.51 -2.83 -13.20
CA ARG A 122 8.69 -3.77 -14.30
C ARG A 122 10.11 -4.31 -14.39
N ASP A 123 11.11 -3.44 -14.20
CA ASP A 123 12.51 -3.81 -14.27
C ASP A 123 12.91 -4.82 -13.17
N VAL A 124 12.18 -4.84 -12.05
CA VAL A 124 12.35 -5.84 -10.98
C VAL A 124 11.36 -7.02 -11.08
N GLY A 125 10.61 -7.12 -12.17
CA GLY A 125 9.76 -8.26 -12.48
C GLY A 125 8.31 -8.18 -11.97
N ILE A 126 7.86 -7.03 -11.45
CA ILE A 126 6.46 -6.84 -11.05
C ILE A 126 5.62 -6.45 -12.25
N THR A 127 4.53 -7.18 -12.50
CA THR A 127 3.55 -6.81 -13.52
C THR A 127 2.68 -5.68 -13.00
N VAL A 128 2.72 -4.54 -13.68
CA VAL A 128 1.96 -3.33 -13.35
C VAL A 128 0.81 -3.12 -14.31
N GLU A 129 -0.26 -2.46 -13.85
CA GLU A 129 -1.48 -2.21 -14.64
C GLU A 129 -1.70 -0.72 -14.90
N LYS A 130 -1.64 0.10 -13.86
CA LYS A 130 -2.01 1.53 -13.93
C LYS A 130 -1.24 2.34 -12.90
N HIS A 131 -1.29 3.65 -13.06
CA HIS A 131 -0.97 4.61 -12.00
C HIS A 131 -1.95 5.77 -12.02
N HIS A 132 -2.18 6.40 -10.91
CA HIS A 132 -2.98 7.61 -10.81
C HIS A 132 -2.59 8.45 -9.59
N HIS A 133 -3.00 9.72 -9.64
CA HIS A 133 -2.98 10.60 -8.48
C HIS A 133 -4.17 10.24 -7.59
N GLU A 134 -3.99 10.22 -6.29
CA GLU A 134 -5.01 9.94 -5.30
C GLU A 134 -5.71 11.22 -4.80
N VAL A 135 -6.68 11.06 -3.90
CA VAL A 135 -7.61 12.11 -3.46
C VAL A 135 -6.89 13.29 -2.81
N ALA A 136 -5.89 13.03 -1.96
CA ALA A 136 -5.15 14.11 -1.30
C ALA A 136 -4.03 14.66 -2.19
N PRO A 137 -3.70 15.97 -2.10
CA PRO A 137 -2.46 16.47 -2.63
C PRO A 137 -1.27 15.61 -2.22
N SER A 138 -0.34 15.36 -3.14
CA SER A 138 0.85 14.51 -2.94
C SER A 138 0.58 13.03 -2.72
N GLN A 139 -0.65 12.56 -2.90
CA GLN A 139 -1.02 11.15 -2.73
C GLN A 139 -1.10 10.43 -4.08
N HIS A 140 -0.55 9.23 -4.12
CA HIS A 140 -0.44 8.43 -5.35
C HIS A 140 -0.75 6.97 -5.09
N GLU A 141 -1.16 6.26 -6.16
CA GLU A 141 -1.33 4.82 -6.20
C GLU A 141 -0.78 4.24 -7.50
N LEU A 142 -0.24 3.02 -7.41
CA LEU A 142 0.20 2.23 -8.56
C LEU A 142 -0.45 0.85 -8.48
N GLY A 143 -1.13 0.44 -9.54
CA GLY A 143 -1.75 -0.88 -9.63
C GLY A 143 -0.76 -1.96 -10.01
N MET A 144 -0.78 -3.06 -9.27
CA MET A 144 -0.09 -4.32 -9.57
C MET A 144 -1.09 -5.40 -9.95
N LEU A 145 -0.73 -6.28 -10.89
CA LEU A 145 -1.53 -7.47 -11.16
C LEU A 145 -1.58 -8.35 -9.90
N PHE A 146 -2.74 -8.91 -9.61
CA PHE A 146 -2.92 -9.83 -8.48
C PHE A 146 -2.06 -11.10 -8.62
N GLY A 147 -1.72 -11.71 -7.50
CA GLY A 147 -0.94 -12.95 -7.43
C GLY A 147 -1.24 -13.75 -6.16
N THR A 148 -0.47 -14.80 -5.91
CA THR A 148 -0.63 -15.60 -4.70
C THR A 148 -0.25 -14.83 -3.44
N LEU A 149 -0.58 -15.34 -2.27
CA LEU A 149 -0.32 -14.65 -1.00
C LEU A 149 1.17 -14.34 -0.81
N VAL A 150 2.02 -15.33 -0.99
CA VAL A 150 3.48 -15.16 -0.77
C VAL A 150 4.08 -14.24 -1.83
N ASP A 151 3.72 -14.42 -3.10
CA ASP A 151 4.21 -13.58 -4.20
C ASP A 151 3.83 -12.11 -3.99
N GLN A 152 2.58 -11.84 -3.59
CA GLN A 152 2.14 -10.47 -3.37
C GLN A 152 2.73 -9.84 -2.11
N ALA A 153 2.95 -10.63 -1.07
CA ALA A 153 3.66 -10.14 0.12
C ALA A 153 5.09 -9.71 -0.22
N ASP A 154 5.82 -10.49 -1.00
CA ASP A 154 7.15 -10.17 -1.50
C ASP A 154 7.08 -8.93 -2.43
N ASN A 155 6.13 -8.89 -3.37
CA ASN A 155 5.94 -7.78 -4.30
C ASN A 155 5.65 -6.45 -3.59
N VAL A 156 4.84 -6.44 -2.52
CA VAL A 156 4.57 -5.22 -1.74
C VAL A 156 5.85 -4.69 -1.07
N GLN A 157 6.73 -5.56 -0.57
CA GLN A 157 8.01 -5.11 -0.01
C GLN A 157 8.89 -4.48 -1.10
N LEU A 158 8.96 -5.11 -2.26
CA LEU A 158 9.74 -4.61 -3.40
C LEU A 158 9.13 -3.32 -3.98
N TYR A 159 7.81 -3.24 -4.06
CA TYR A 159 7.07 -2.04 -4.44
C TYR A 159 7.46 -0.84 -3.55
N LYS A 160 7.42 -1.03 -2.22
CA LYS A 160 7.80 0.04 -1.28
C LYS A 160 9.24 0.48 -1.46
N TYR A 161 10.15 -0.46 -1.68
CA TYR A 161 11.55 -0.16 -1.96
C TYR A 161 11.71 0.66 -3.24
N VAL A 162 11.11 0.24 -4.34
CA VAL A 162 11.18 0.94 -5.64
C VAL A 162 10.59 2.34 -5.52
N VAL A 163 9.42 2.50 -4.90
CA VAL A 163 8.80 3.81 -4.70
C VAL A 163 9.71 4.75 -3.92
N GLN A 164 10.31 4.28 -2.83
CA GLN A 164 11.23 5.09 -2.03
C GLN A 164 12.50 5.47 -2.82
N MET A 165 13.08 4.53 -3.55
CA MET A 165 14.32 4.77 -4.31
C MET A 165 14.11 5.71 -5.51
N VAL A 166 13.00 5.54 -6.23
CA VAL A 166 12.66 6.45 -7.34
C VAL A 166 12.33 7.84 -6.81
N SER A 167 11.54 7.97 -5.73
CA SER A 167 11.28 9.26 -5.10
C SER A 167 12.59 9.97 -4.70
N HIS A 168 13.52 9.21 -4.10
CA HIS A 168 14.83 9.75 -3.74
C HIS A 168 15.61 10.28 -4.96
N SER A 169 15.53 9.59 -6.11
CA SER A 169 16.20 10.05 -7.35
C SER A 169 15.59 11.35 -7.92
N PHE A 170 14.34 11.66 -7.55
CA PHE A 170 13.68 12.94 -7.84
C PHE A 170 13.91 14.01 -6.77
N GLY A 171 14.76 13.74 -5.76
CA GLY A 171 14.98 14.65 -4.64
C GLY A 171 13.78 14.78 -3.69
N LYS A 172 12.89 13.78 -3.69
CA LYS A 172 11.65 13.76 -2.91
C LYS A 172 11.65 12.63 -1.88
N THR A 173 10.72 12.68 -0.95
CA THR A 173 10.53 11.67 0.09
C THR A 173 9.16 11.00 -0.05
N ALA A 174 9.14 9.69 -0.30
CA ALA A 174 7.93 8.89 -0.26
C ALA A 174 7.68 8.31 1.14
N THR A 175 6.40 8.24 1.53
CA THR A 175 5.98 7.61 2.78
C THR A 175 4.70 6.81 2.62
N PHE A 176 4.66 5.65 3.26
CA PHE A 176 3.47 4.81 3.43
C PHE A 176 2.80 5.02 4.80
N MET A 177 3.11 6.13 5.46
CA MET A 177 2.50 6.50 6.74
C MET A 177 0.98 6.60 6.58
N PRO A 178 0.17 5.95 7.43
CA PRO A 178 -1.28 5.92 7.28
C PRO A 178 -1.96 7.29 7.23
N LYS A 179 -1.49 8.24 8.02
CA LYS A 179 -2.05 9.60 8.10
C LYS A 179 -0.94 10.64 8.24
N PRO A 180 -0.24 10.98 7.14
CA PRO A 180 0.83 11.97 7.22
C PRO A 180 0.30 13.41 7.33
N VAL A 181 -0.88 13.68 6.76
CA VAL A 181 -1.50 15.02 6.75
C VAL A 181 -2.77 15.02 7.58
N LYS A 182 -2.83 15.87 8.58
CA LYS A 182 -4.04 16.10 9.38
C LYS A 182 -5.06 16.87 8.54
N GLY A 183 -6.32 16.40 8.52
CA GLY A 183 -7.40 17.09 7.81
C GLY A 183 -7.48 16.76 6.32
N ASP A 184 -6.74 15.77 5.84
CA ASP A 184 -6.83 15.25 4.48
C ASP A 184 -6.92 13.72 4.47
N ASN A 185 -7.03 13.09 3.31
CA ASN A 185 -7.05 11.63 3.18
C ASN A 185 -5.73 11.01 3.66
N GLY A 186 -5.73 9.72 3.94
CA GLY A 186 -4.56 8.96 4.36
C GLY A 186 -4.30 7.77 3.45
N SER A 187 -3.13 7.14 3.61
CA SER A 187 -2.72 5.98 2.83
C SER A 187 -3.46 4.72 3.27
N GLY A 188 -4.22 4.12 2.35
CA GLY A 188 -4.78 2.79 2.46
C GLY A 188 -3.91 1.74 1.79
N MET A 189 -4.28 0.49 2.01
CA MET A 189 -3.90 -0.64 1.17
C MET A 189 -5.11 -1.54 1.08
N HIS A 190 -6.04 -1.21 0.17
CA HIS A 190 -7.14 -2.11 -0.15
C HIS A 190 -6.56 -3.41 -0.67
N THR A 191 -7.17 -4.53 -0.27
CA THR A 191 -6.66 -5.84 -0.68
C THR A 191 -7.79 -6.66 -1.25
N HIS A 192 -7.89 -6.71 -2.56
CA HIS A 192 -8.82 -7.59 -3.26
C HIS A 192 -8.43 -9.03 -3.02
N GLN A 193 -9.44 -9.90 -2.81
CA GLN A 193 -9.20 -11.29 -2.44
C GLN A 193 -10.13 -12.21 -3.19
N SER A 194 -9.59 -13.34 -3.66
CA SER A 194 -10.39 -14.42 -4.23
C SER A 194 -9.80 -15.78 -3.89
N ILE A 195 -10.67 -16.78 -3.74
CA ILE A 195 -10.27 -18.19 -3.54
C ILE A 195 -10.73 -19.00 -4.74
N TRP A 196 -9.88 -19.91 -5.19
CA TRP A 196 -10.12 -20.77 -6.34
C TRP A 196 -9.90 -22.23 -6.00
N LYS A 197 -10.70 -23.11 -6.65
CA LYS A 197 -10.53 -24.55 -6.63
C LYS A 197 -10.42 -25.03 -8.08
N GLY A 198 -9.21 -25.36 -8.50
CA GLY A 198 -8.90 -25.56 -9.91
C GLY A 198 -9.18 -24.28 -10.71
N LYS A 199 -10.14 -24.33 -11.63
CA LYS A 199 -10.60 -23.20 -12.43
C LYS A 199 -11.89 -22.54 -11.92
N THR A 200 -12.41 -22.97 -10.79
CA THR A 200 -13.69 -22.50 -10.26
C THR A 200 -13.47 -21.42 -9.19
N PRO A 201 -14.03 -20.19 -9.37
CA PRO A 201 -13.98 -19.15 -8.35
C PRO A 201 -14.91 -19.52 -7.19
N VAL A 202 -14.37 -19.69 -5.98
CA VAL A 202 -15.12 -20.14 -4.80
C VAL A 202 -16.09 -19.07 -4.29
N PHE A 203 -15.79 -17.81 -4.52
CA PHE A 203 -16.60 -16.68 -4.02
C PHE A 203 -17.80 -16.35 -4.91
N SER A 204 -17.81 -16.76 -6.17
CA SER A 204 -18.96 -16.58 -7.07
C SER A 204 -20.11 -17.50 -6.71
N GLY A 205 -21.35 -17.00 -6.74
CA GLY A 205 -22.54 -17.77 -6.39
C GLY A 205 -23.85 -17.05 -6.67
N ASN A 206 -24.91 -17.46 -6.02
CA ASN A 206 -26.27 -16.97 -6.24
C ASN A 206 -26.92 -16.35 -4.98
N LYS A 207 -26.12 -16.05 -3.96
CA LYS A 207 -26.59 -15.38 -2.75
C LYS A 207 -26.51 -13.87 -2.90
N TYR A 208 -26.58 -13.13 -1.79
CA TYR A 208 -26.49 -11.68 -1.77
C TYR A 208 -25.30 -11.17 -2.61
N ALA A 209 -25.55 -10.18 -3.46
CA ALA A 209 -24.56 -9.56 -4.36
C ALA A 209 -23.84 -10.56 -5.31
N GLY A 210 -24.44 -11.69 -5.67
CA GLY A 210 -23.81 -12.69 -6.54
C GLY A 210 -22.72 -13.52 -5.85
N LEU A 211 -22.68 -13.50 -4.54
CA LEU A 211 -21.71 -14.25 -3.73
C LEU A 211 -22.17 -15.68 -3.44
N SER A 212 -21.20 -16.54 -3.18
CA SER A 212 -21.44 -17.88 -2.64
C SER A 212 -21.65 -17.85 -1.12
N GLN A 213 -22.18 -18.94 -0.57
CA GLN A 213 -22.26 -19.11 0.89
C GLN A 213 -20.86 -19.08 1.55
N THR A 214 -19.86 -19.63 0.88
CA THR A 214 -18.46 -19.61 1.35
C THR A 214 -17.92 -18.18 1.42
N ALA A 215 -18.22 -17.34 0.43
CA ALA A 215 -17.83 -15.94 0.45
C ALA A 215 -18.47 -15.20 1.64
N LEU A 216 -19.75 -15.43 1.92
CA LEU A 216 -20.44 -14.82 3.06
C LEU A 216 -19.85 -15.27 4.40
N TYR A 217 -19.46 -16.55 4.52
CA TYR A 217 -18.75 -17.04 5.71
C TYR A 217 -17.36 -16.41 5.84
N TYR A 218 -16.65 -16.22 4.72
CA TYR A 218 -15.35 -15.57 4.70
C TYR A 218 -15.43 -14.12 5.18
N ILE A 219 -16.39 -13.35 4.67
CA ILE A 219 -16.67 -11.97 5.10
C ILE A 219 -17.01 -11.95 6.60
N GLY A 220 -17.91 -12.84 7.05
CA GLY A 220 -18.26 -12.97 8.46
C GLY A 220 -17.06 -13.31 9.35
N GLY A 221 -16.13 -14.11 8.85
CA GLY A 221 -14.86 -14.42 9.52
C GLY A 221 -13.96 -13.19 9.68
N ILE A 222 -13.81 -12.37 8.62
CA ILE A 222 -13.06 -11.12 8.67
C ILE A 222 -13.67 -10.16 9.70
N LEU A 223 -14.98 -9.98 9.67
CA LEU A 223 -15.69 -9.10 10.61
C LEU A 223 -15.55 -9.59 12.05
N LYS A 224 -15.73 -10.89 12.28
CA LYS A 224 -15.58 -11.50 13.61
C LYS A 224 -14.18 -11.31 14.19
N HIS A 225 -13.16 -11.34 13.35
CA HIS A 225 -11.76 -11.24 13.75
C HIS A 225 -11.14 -9.87 13.46
N ALA A 226 -11.96 -8.86 13.12
CA ALA A 226 -11.46 -7.52 12.70
C ALA A 226 -10.52 -6.88 13.72
N LYS A 227 -10.79 -7.01 15.02
CA LYS A 227 -9.91 -6.48 16.08
C LYS A 227 -8.53 -7.15 16.07
N ALA A 228 -8.48 -8.46 15.90
CA ALA A 228 -7.22 -9.20 15.82
C ALA A 228 -6.45 -8.87 14.53
N ILE A 229 -7.16 -8.76 13.39
CA ILE A 229 -6.57 -8.36 12.11
C ILE A 229 -5.97 -6.95 12.23
N ASN A 230 -6.69 -6.01 12.83
CA ASN A 230 -6.22 -4.63 13.01
C ASN A 230 -4.97 -4.52 13.89
N ALA A 231 -4.74 -5.44 14.82
CA ALA A 231 -3.52 -5.46 15.62
C ALA A 231 -2.25 -5.63 14.76
N PHE A 232 -2.38 -6.25 13.58
CA PHE A 232 -1.29 -6.44 12.62
C PHE A 232 -1.36 -5.46 11.45
N SER A 233 -2.53 -5.28 10.84
CA SER A 233 -2.70 -4.44 9.64
C SER A 233 -2.75 -2.94 9.96
N ASN A 234 -3.15 -2.54 11.17
CA ASN A 234 -3.21 -1.17 11.65
C ASN A 234 -2.42 -1.04 12.97
N ALA A 235 -1.14 -1.41 12.95
CA ALA A 235 -0.32 -1.66 14.13
C ALA A 235 0.20 -0.40 14.84
N THR A 236 0.04 0.80 14.27
CA THR A 236 0.58 2.04 14.85
C THR A 236 -0.51 2.98 15.33
N THR A 237 -0.18 3.88 16.23
CA THR A 237 -1.10 4.95 16.67
C THR A 237 -1.51 5.86 15.51
N ASN A 238 -0.64 6.06 14.53
CA ASN A 238 -0.94 6.81 13.32
C ASN A 238 -2.00 6.10 12.44
N SER A 239 -2.05 4.76 12.43
CA SER A 239 -3.08 4.00 11.73
C SER A 239 -4.49 4.41 12.17
N TYR A 240 -4.70 4.60 13.46
CA TYR A 240 -6.00 5.00 14.01
C TYR A 240 -6.36 6.46 13.75
N LYS A 241 -5.38 7.31 13.44
CA LYS A 241 -5.64 8.67 12.96
C LYS A 241 -6.20 8.68 11.53
N ARG A 242 -5.97 7.63 10.75
CA ARG A 242 -6.58 7.44 9.43
C ARG A 242 -8.05 6.98 9.53
N LEU A 243 -8.38 6.13 10.49
CA LEU A 243 -9.71 5.51 10.64
C LEU A 243 -10.73 6.47 11.27
N ILE A 244 -10.99 7.59 10.61
CA ILE A 244 -11.94 8.63 11.02
C ILE A 244 -12.93 8.95 9.91
N PRO A 245 -14.17 9.38 10.24
CA PRO A 245 -15.18 9.73 9.26
C PRO A 245 -14.75 10.87 8.32
N GLY A 246 -15.23 10.81 7.07
CA GLY A 246 -15.10 11.90 6.10
C GLY A 246 -13.82 11.88 5.25
N PHE A 247 -12.98 10.84 5.38
CA PHE A 247 -11.71 10.72 4.65
C PHE A 247 -11.56 9.35 3.94
N GLU A 248 -12.68 8.77 3.51
CA GLU A 248 -12.74 7.52 2.73
C GLU A 248 -12.08 6.32 3.43
N ALA A 249 -11.95 6.39 4.74
CA ALA A 249 -11.44 5.29 5.55
C ALA A 249 -12.59 4.47 6.15
N PRO A 250 -12.42 3.16 6.38
CA PRO A 250 -13.42 2.36 7.08
C PRO A 250 -13.51 2.81 8.54
N VAL A 251 -14.72 3.20 8.98
CA VAL A 251 -15.00 3.72 10.32
C VAL A 251 -16.04 2.90 11.07
N LEU A 252 -16.76 2.06 10.36
CA LEU A 252 -17.76 1.15 10.92
C LEU A 252 -17.32 -0.29 10.61
N LEU A 253 -17.46 -1.14 11.60
CA LEU A 253 -17.24 -2.58 11.48
C LEU A 253 -18.57 -3.30 11.22
N ALA A 254 -19.36 -2.75 10.29
CA ALA A 254 -20.70 -3.19 9.88
C ALA A 254 -21.68 -3.38 11.04
#